data_b87b85b07616deddab5a51ac04da1613
#
_entry.id   b87b85b07616deddab5a51ac04da1613
#
_cell.length_a   1.000
_cell.length_b   1.000
_cell.length_c   1.000
_cell.angle_alpha   90.00
_cell.angle_beta   90.00
_cell.angle_gamma   90.00
#
_symmetry.space_group_name_H-M   'P 1'
#
loop_
_entity.id
_entity.type
_entity.pdbx_description
1 polymer ?
#
loop_
_entity_poly.entity_id
_entity_poly.type
_entity_poly.pdbx_seq_one_letter_code
_entity_poly.pdbx_strand_id
1 'polypeptide(L)'
;MRYSCVKYAVTDIANAMGPSYVDPRSGEILTADVIWYHNVISLVHNWRFAQTGAVDKRVRKETFDNDVMRESLRYVASHEIGHTLGLMHNMGASYSFPIDSLRSPSFTQKYGTTPSIMDYARNNFVAQPGDYERGVRLTPPILGVYDIYAINWGYRLIPDAKTPKDEIPTSVSYTHLRAHETPEHL
;
A
#
# COMPACT_ATOMS: atom_id res chain seq x y z
N MET A 1 -4.23 -12.54 -23.60
CA MET A 1 -3.84 -13.53 -22.57
C MET A 1 -5.03 -13.72 -21.63
N ARG A 2 -5.21 -14.91 -21.06
CA ARG A 2 -6.34 -15.16 -20.12
C ARG A 2 -5.99 -14.89 -18.66
N TYR A 3 -4.71 -14.66 -18.36
CA TYR A 3 -4.24 -14.56 -16.97
C TYR A 3 -3.23 -13.44 -16.86
N SER A 4 -3.36 -12.65 -15.81
CA SER A 4 -2.33 -11.72 -15.35
C SER A 4 -1.21 -12.50 -14.67
N CYS A 5 0.01 -12.01 -14.74
CA CYS A 5 1.17 -12.69 -14.17
C CYS A 5 2.20 -11.74 -13.57
N VAL A 6 3.04 -12.27 -12.72
CA VAL A 6 4.24 -11.57 -12.26
C VAL A 6 5.40 -11.97 -13.17
N LYS A 7 5.99 -10.99 -13.84
CA LYS A 7 7.12 -11.13 -14.75
C LYS A 7 8.38 -10.64 -14.07
N TYR A 8 9.33 -11.54 -13.89
CA TYR A 8 10.62 -11.16 -13.31
C TYR A 8 11.59 -10.73 -14.42
N ALA A 9 12.13 -9.51 -14.28
CA ALA A 9 13.08 -8.93 -15.22
C ALA A 9 14.47 -8.83 -14.60
N VAL A 10 15.43 -9.53 -15.19
CA VAL A 10 16.85 -9.47 -14.78
C VAL A 10 17.49 -8.24 -15.43
N THR A 11 17.55 -7.15 -14.69
CA THR A 11 18.06 -5.86 -15.16
C THR A 11 18.58 -5.04 -13.98
N ASP A 12 19.46 -4.08 -14.27
CA ASP A 12 19.97 -3.12 -13.29
C ASP A 12 18.96 -2.02 -12.92
N ILE A 13 17.84 -1.97 -13.61
CA ILE A 13 16.77 -0.99 -13.30
C ILE A 13 16.16 -1.34 -11.92
N ALA A 14 16.19 -0.35 -11.04
CA ALA A 14 15.63 -0.45 -9.70
C ALA A 14 14.17 0.03 -9.69
N ASN A 15 13.25 -0.84 -10.10
CA ASN A 15 11.82 -0.49 -10.20
C ASN A 15 10.91 -1.73 -10.00
N ALA A 16 9.61 -1.48 -9.88
CA ALA A 16 8.53 -2.41 -10.10
C ALA A 16 7.40 -1.66 -10.81
N MET A 17 6.56 -2.36 -11.55
CA MET A 17 5.45 -1.75 -12.29
C MET A 17 4.27 -2.72 -12.34
N GLY A 18 3.06 -2.18 -12.18
CA GLY A 18 1.81 -2.92 -12.31
C GLY A 18 0.91 -2.35 -13.42
N PRO A 19 1.34 -2.34 -14.72
CA PRO A 19 0.52 -1.81 -15.78
C PRO A 19 -0.73 -2.66 -16.02
N SER A 20 -1.84 -1.98 -16.34
CA SER A 20 -3.06 -2.61 -16.80
C SER A 20 -3.43 -2.10 -18.19
N TYR A 21 -4.03 -2.98 -19.00
CA TYR A 21 -4.60 -2.64 -20.30
C TYR A 21 -6.11 -2.76 -20.21
N VAL A 22 -6.79 -1.68 -20.51
CA VAL A 22 -8.22 -1.51 -20.28
C VAL A 22 -8.95 -1.40 -21.60
N ASP A 23 -10.11 -2.04 -21.75
CA ASP A 23 -11.00 -1.78 -22.88
C ASP A 23 -11.58 -0.36 -22.74
N PRO A 24 -11.30 0.55 -23.67
CA PRO A 24 -11.75 1.93 -23.57
C PRO A 24 -13.27 2.10 -23.67
N ARG A 25 -14.01 1.07 -24.08
CA ARG A 25 -15.45 1.10 -24.22
C ARG A 25 -16.17 0.74 -22.91
N SER A 26 -15.60 -0.16 -22.13
CA SER A 26 -16.23 -0.73 -20.93
C SER A 26 -15.51 -0.38 -19.64
N GLY A 27 -14.21 -0.04 -19.69
CA GLY A 27 -13.36 0.08 -18.52
C GLY A 27 -12.87 -1.28 -17.97
N GLU A 28 -13.20 -2.39 -18.64
CA GLU A 28 -12.75 -3.73 -18.22
C GLU A 28 -11.24 -3.86 -18.35
N ILE A 29 -10.59 -4.36 -17.30
CA ILE A 29 -9.18 -4.67 -17.32
C ILE A 29 -8.98 -5.99 -18.07
N LEU A 30 -8.47 -5.91 -19.31
CA LEU A 30 -8.25 -7.06 -20.18
C LEU A 30 -7.04 -7.89 -19.78
N THR A 31 -5.99 -7.23 -19.32
CA THR A 31 -4.79 -7.85 -18.78
C THR A 31 -4.06 -6.88 -17.86
N ALA A 32 -3.46 -7.40 -16.81
CA ALA A 32 -2.65 -6.63 -15.88
C ALA A 32 -1.51 -7.51 -15.37
N ASP A 33 -0.28 -7.08 -15.60
CA ASP A 33 0.90 -7.82 -15.20
C ASP A 33 1.74 -7.00 -14.21
N VAL A 34 2.35 -7.66 -13.24
CA VAL A 34 3.39 -7.04 -12.42
C VAL A 34 4.74 -7.31 -13.08
N ILE A 35 5.46 -6.27 -13.44
CA ILE A 35 6.85 -6.36 -13.90
C ILE A 35 7.75 -6.11 -12.70
N TRP A 36 8.42 -7.16 -12.27
CA TRP A 36 9.31 -7.14 -11.10
C TRP A 36 10.76 -7.11 -11.55
N TYR A 37 11.40 -5.96 -11.39
CA TYR A 37 12.81 -5.81 -11.72
C TYR A 37 13.69 -6.33 -10.59
N HIS A 38 14.76 -7.06 -10.94
CA HIS A 38 15.65 -7.66 -9.94
C HIS A 38 16.15 -6.62 -8.94
N ASN A 39 16.58 -5.47 -9.42
CA ASN A 39 17.26 -4.47 -8.61
C ASN A 39 16.31 -3.62 -7.70
N VAL A 40 15.02 -3.91 -7.68
CA VAL A 40 14.09 -3.37 -6.67
C VAL A 40 14.57 -3.71 -5.25
N ILE A 41 15.29 -4.81 -5.09
CA ILE A 41 15.89 -5.23 -3.81
C ILE A 41 16.83 -4.16 -3.28
N SER A 42 17.74 -3.65 -4.13
CA SER A 42 18.65 -2.56 -3.76
C SER A 42 17.90 -1.27 -3.44
N LEU A 43 16.83 -0.98 -4.19
CA LEU A 43 16.02 0.22 -3.97
C LEU A 43 15.36 0.21 -2.59
N VAL A 44 14.68 -0.88 -2.22
CA VAL A 44 14.01 -0.99 -0.92
C VAL A 44 15.00 -1.04 0.23
N HIS A 45 16.17 -1.67 0.02
CA HIS A 45 17.27 -1.66 0.98
C HIS A 45 17.71 -0.23 1.29
N ASN A 46 18.00 0.56 0.25
CA ASN A 46 18.47 1.94 0.39
C ASN A 46 17.42 2.84 1.05
N TRP A 47 16.15 2.71 0.68
CA TRP A 47 15.07 3.45 1.33
C TRP A 47 14.95 3.12 2.81
N ARG A 48 14.99 1.83 3.14
CA ARG A 48 14.87 1.37 4.51
C ARG A 48 16.02 1.86 5.38
N PHE A 49 17.26 1.75 4.88
CA PHE A 49 18.44 2.27 5.55
C PHE A 49 18.36 3.79 5.75
N ALA A 50 18.12 4.54 4.67
CA ALA A 50 18.12 6.01 4.73
C ALA A 50 17.05 6.56 5.66
N GLN A 51 15.85 5.95 5.68
CA GLN A 51 14.71 6.47 6.43
C GLN A 51 14.66 5.99 7.88
N THR A 52 15.16 4.81 8.20
CA THR A 52 15.02 4.22 9.54
C THR A 52 16.33 3.78 10.19
N GLY A 53 17.46 3.91 9.50
CA GLY A 53 18.77 3.50 10.04
C GLY A 53 19.17 4.21 11.34
N ALA A 54 18.65 5.41 11.60
CA ALA A 54 18.88 6.11 12.85
C ALA A 54 18.23 5.42 14.06
N VAL A 55 17.09 4.73 13.86
CA VAL A 55 16.26 4.16 14.92
C VAL A 55 16.17 2.63 14.89
N ASP A 56 16.51 1.99 13.77
CA ASP A 56 16.48 0.54 13.60
C ASP A 56 17.88 -0.03 13.34
N LYS A 57 18.46 -0.68 14.33
CA LYS A 57 19.79 -1.30 14.22
C LYS A 57 19.86 -2.45 13.21
N ARG A 58 18.72 -3.10 12.90
CA ARG A 58 18.66 -4.25 11.98
C ARG A 58 18.98 -3.86 10.54
N VAL A 59 18.83 -2.58 10.20
CA VAL A 59 19.09 -2.06 8.85
C VAL A 59 20.44 -1.37 8.69
N ARG A 60 21.33 -1.46 9.70
CA ARG A 60 22.70 -0.89 9.67
C ARG A 60 23.73 -1.90 9.18
N LYS A 61 23.37 -2.75 8.24
CA LYS A 61 24.23 -3.79 7.68
C LYS A 61 24.00 -3.89 6.18
N GLU A 62 25.01 -4.40 5.48
CA GLU A 62 24.96 -4.52 4.03
C GLU A 62 23.86 -5.45 3.54
N THR A 63 23.62 -6.54 4.25
CA THR A 63 22.55 -7.49 3.93
C THR A 63 21.56 -7.53 5.09
N PHE A 64 20.30 -7.21 4.80
CA PHE A 64 19.24 -7.30 5.81
C PHE A 64 18.83 -8.75 6.09
N ASP A 65 18.32 -8.97 7.27
CA ASP A 65 17.67 -10.23 7.61
C ASP A 65 16.43 -10.44 6.74
N ASN A 66 16.11 -11.70 6.49
CA ASN A 66 15.03 -12.07 5.58
C ASN A 66 13.65 -11.51 5.99
N ASP A 67 13.39 -11.35 7.28
CA ASP A 67 12.14 -10.75 7.77
C ASP A 67 12.03 -9.26 7.42
N VAL A 68 13.11 -8.51 7.60
CA VAL A 68 13.17 -7.07 7.27
C VAL A 68 13.01 -6.86 5.77
N MET A 69 13.73 -7.63 4.95
CA MET A 69 13.62 -7.54 3.50
C MET A 69 12.23 -7.96 3.02
N ARG A 70 11.67 -9.02 3.58
CA ARG A 70 10.33 -9.52 3.25
C ARG A 70 9.24 -8.46 3.49
N GLU A 71 9.32 -7.74 4.59
CA GLU A 71 8.36 -6.66 4.86
C GLU A 71 8.40 -5.58 3.78
N SER A 72 9.60 -5.13 3.40
CA SER A 72 9.79 -4.11 2.37
C SER A 72 9.33 -4.57 0.98
N LEU A 73 9.67 -5.81 0.60
CA LEU A 73 9.24 -6.37 -0.69
C LEU A 73 7.73 -6.62 -0.74
N ARG A 74 7.12 -7.01 0.39
CA ARG A 74 5.66 -7.16 0.48
C ARG A 74 4.93 -5.85 0.21
N TYR A 75 5.44 -4.74 0.73
CA TYR A 75 4.90 -3.42 0.45
C TYR A 75 4.87 -3.14 -1.05
N VAL A 76 6.02 -3.26 -1.72
CA VAL A 76 6.12 -3.01 -3.17
C VAL A 76 5.18 -3.94 -3.93
N ALA A 77 5.19 -5.24 -3.62
CA ALA A 77 4.32 -6.21 -4.30
C ALA A 77 2.83 -5.86 -4.13
N SER A 78 2.41 -5.47 -2.93
CA SER A 78 1.02 -5.07 -2.68
C SER A 78 0.64 -3.80 -3.43
N HIS A 79 1.55 -2.83 -3.53
CA HIS A 79 1.38 -1.61 -4.31
C HIS A 79 1.17 -1.92 -5.80
N GLU A 80 2.04 -2.73 -6.40
CA GLU A 80 1.92 -3.11 -7.82
C GLU A 80 0.67 -3.95 -8.10
N ILE A 81 0.28 -4.83 -7.18
CA ILE A 81 -1.00 -5.55 -7.27
C ILE A 81 -2.18 -4.57 -7.20
N GLY A 82 -2.11 -3.54 -6.38
CA GLY A 82 -3.10 -2.47 -6.35
C GLY A 82 -3.31 -1.85 -7.72
N HIS A 83 -2.24 -1.56 -8.46
CA HIS A 83 -2.33 -1.06 -9.84
C HIS A 83 -3.00 -2.06 -10.78
N THR A 84 -2.72 -3.36 -10.65
CA THR A 84 -3.37 -4.38 -11.48
C THR A 84 -4.87 -4.50 -11.23
N LEU A 85 -5.34 -4.02 -10.09
CA LEU A 85 -6.76 -3.92 -9.72
C LEU A 85 -7.37 -2.56 -10.10
N GLY A 86 -6.64 -1.70 -10.80
CA GLY A 86 -7.12 -0.40 -11.27
C GLY A 86 -6.94 0.74 -10.26
N LEU A 87 -6.27 0.52 -9.13
CA LEU A 87 -6.03 1.59 -8.18
C LEU A 87 -4.94 2.53 -8.71
N MET A 88 -5.21 3.82 -8.62
CA MET A 88 -4.26 4.88 -8.93
C MET A 88 -3.44 5.25 -7.69
N HIS A 89 -2.30 5.92 -7.89
CA HIS A 89 -1.55 6.49 -6.77
C HIS A 89 -2.43 7.41 -5.93
N ASN A 90 -2.31 7.29 -4.61
CA ASN A 90 -3.00 8.14 -3.62
C ASN A 90 -1.97 8.88 -2.76
N MET A 91 -1.26 9.84 -3.38
CA MET A 91 -0.16 10.58 -2.74
C MET A 91 -0.61 11.49 -1.58
N GLY A 92 -1.91 11.77 -1.48
CA GLY A 92 -2.48 12.54 -0.38
C GLY A 92 -2.86 11.72 0.84
N ALA A 93 -2.77 10.39 0.77
CA ALA A 93 -3.27 9.53 1.84
C ALA A 93 -2.53 9.75 3.17
N SER A 94 -1.20 9.82 3.14
CA SER A 94 -0.39 10.01 4.36
C SER A 94 -0.66 11.33 5.08
N TYR A 95 -1.16 12.35 4.39
CA TYR A 95 -1.55 13.62 5.00
C TYR A 95 -2.68 13.47 6.04
N SER A 96 -3.51 12.44 5.90
CA SER A 96 -4.64 12.22 6.82
C SER A 96 -4.23 11.67 8.20
N PHE A 97 -2.99 11.19 8.35
CA PHE A 97 -2.49 10.68 9.62
C PHE A 97 -1.69 11.75 10.37
N PRO A 98 -2.09 12.12 11.60
CA PRO A 98 -1.33 13.06 12.41
C PRO A 98 0.09 12.53 12.70
N ILE A 99 1.07 13.43 12.66
CA ILE A 99 2.48 13.07 12.89
C ILE A 99 2.69 12.38 14.24
N ASP A 100 2.01 12.85 15.29
CA ASP A 100 2.10 12.24 16.62
C ASP A 100 1.60 10.80 16.65
N SER A 101 0.59 10.48 15.81
CA SER A 101 0.08 9.12 15.66
C SER A 101 1.10 8.16 15.05
N LEU A 102 1.99 8.66 14.19
CA LEU A 102 3.07 7.85 13.60
C LEU A 102 4.15 7.44 14.61
N ARG A 103 4.13 8.01 15.81
CA ARG A 103 4.97 7.64 16.95
C ARG A 103 4.22 6.83 18.02
N SER A 104 2.96 6.52 17.78
CA SER A 104 2.14 5.69 18.67
C SER A 104 2.26 4.21 18.28
N PRO A 105 2.69 3.32 19.21
CA PRO A 105 2.71 1.87 18.96
C PRO A 105 1.33 1.32 18.59
N SER A 106 0.30 1.63 19.36
CA SER A 106 -1.06 1.12 19.14
C SER A 106 -1.63 1.58 17.80
N PHE A 107 -1.41 2.85 17.45
CA PHE A 107 -1.86 3.39 16.18
C PHE A 107 -1.14 2.74 14.99
N THR A 108 0.19 2.73 15.00
CA THR A 108 0.97 2.23 13.85
C THR A 108 0.85 0.71 13.68
N GLN A 109 0.64 -0.05 14.75
CA GLN A 109 0.36 -1.48 14.63
C GLN A 109 -1.02 -1.76 14.03
N LYS A 110 -2.01 -0.91 14.30
CA LYS A 110 -3.38 -1.07 13.79
C LYS A 110 -3.56 -0.52 12.37
N TYR A 111 -3.05 0.67 12.11
CA TYR A 111 -3.33 1.42 10.89
C TYR A 111 -2.14 1.54 9.93
N GLY A 112 -0.94 1.14 10.34
CA GLY A 112 0.28 1.37 9.58
C GLY A 112 0.73 2.83 9.61
N THR A 113 1.41 3.25 8.56
CA THR A 113 1.98 4.61 8.44
C THR A 113 1.24 5.50 7.45
N THR A 114 0.27 4.95 6.74
CA THR A 114 -0.61 5.64 5.77
C THR A 114 -1.90 4.83 5.60
N PRO A 115 -3.05 5.45 5.32
CA PRO A 115 -4.30 4.73 5.08
C PRO A 115 -4.37 4.05 3.71
N SER A 116 -3.39 4.25 2.83
CA SER A 116 -3.37 3.61 1.51
C SER A 116 -1.98 3.11 1.14
N ILE A 117 -1.92 1.86 0.66
CA ILE A 117 -0.71 1.28 0.09
C ILE A 117 -0.31 1.93 -1.23
N MET A 118 -1.23 2.64 -1.87
CA MET A 118 -1.00 3.38 -3.11
C MET A 118 -0.32 4.74 -2.90
N ASP A 119 0.01 5.09 -1.66
CA ASP A 119 0.85 6.23 -1.29
C ASP A 119 2.33 5.84 -1.33
N TYR A 120 3.20 6.80 -1.59
CA TYR A 120 4.65 6.65 -1.47
C TYR A 120 5.18 7.00 -0.07
N ALA A 121 4.39 6.72 0.97
CA ALA A 121 4.78 6.96 2.36
C ALA A 121 6.03 6.18 2.79
N ARG A 122 6.36 5.10 2.10
CA ARG A 122 7.58 4.29 2.30
C ARG A 122 7.75 3.86 3.76
N ASN A 123 8.86 4.24 4.41
CA ASN A 123 9.13 3.86 5.80
C ASN A 123 8.81 5.00 6.76
N ASN A 124 8.57 4.67 8.03
CA ASN A 124 8.26 5.64 9.08
C ASN A 124 9.53 6.42 9.49
N PHE A 125 9.85 7.46 8.75
CA PHE A 125 10.99 8.35 9.02
C PHE A 125 10.72 9.36 10.16
N VAL A 126 9.49 9.42 10.67
CA VAL A 126 9.11 10.27 11.80
C VAL A 126 9.56 9.66 13.13
N ALA A 127 9.73 8.34 13.17
CA ALA A 127 10.11 7.62 14.37
C ALA A 127 11.43 8.13 14.97
N GLN A 128 11.49 8.21 16.28
CA GLN A 128 12.64 8.67 17.06
C GLN A 128 13.29 7.49 17.81
N PRO A 129 14.53 7.65 18.31
CA PRO A 129 15.17 6.64 19.13
C PRO A 129 14.28 6.19 20.29
N GLY A 130 14.13 4.89 20.46
CA GLY A 130 13.26 4.26 21.46
C GLY A 130 11.82 3.98 20.95
N ASP A 131 11.40 4.53 19.82
CA ASP A 131 10.05 4.29 19.30
C ASP A 131 9.90 2.84 18.82
N TYR A 132 10.92 2.31 18.14
CA TYR A 132 10.91 0.92 17.70
C TYR A 132 10.82 -0.08 18.88
N GLU A 133 11.60 0.15 19.92
CA GLU A 133 11.60 -0.68 21.12
C GLU A 133 10.27 -0.65 21.87
N ARG A 134 9.51 0.44 21.74
CA ARG A 134 8.15 0.55 22.28
C ARG A 134 7.09 -0.09 21.38
N GLY A 135 7.47 -0.57 20.19
CA GLY A 135 6.58 -1.22 19.25
C GLY A 135 6.01 -0.33 18.15
N VAL A 136 6.55 0.86 17.93
CA VAL A 136 6.19 1.69 16.77
C VAL A 136 6.59 0.96 15.49
N ARG A 137 5.66 0.87 14.54
CA ARG A 137 5.92 0.25 13.25
C ARG A 137 6.78 1.16 12.37
N LEU A 138 7.86 0.62 11.84
CA LEU A 138 8.80 1.36 10.97
C LEU A 138 8.64 1.02 9.49
N THR A 139 7.98 -0.08 9.19
CA THR A 139 7.76 -0.55 7.83
C THR A 139 6.56 0.13 7.19
N PRO A 140 6.55 0.13 5.86
CA PRO A 140 5.37 0.54 5.11
C PRO A 140 4.15 -0.28 5.48
N PRO A 141 2.99 0.20 5.06
CA PRO A 141 1.74 -0.27 5.58
C PRO A 141 1.43 -1.72 5.22
N ILE A 142 0.67 -2.29 6.05
CA ILE A 142 -0.37 -3.25 5.69
C ILE A 142 -1.37 -2.56 4.74
N LEU A 143 -2.30 -3.32 4.15
CA LEU A 143 -3.42 -2.71 3.43
C LEU A 143 -4.10 -1.69 4.34
N GLY A 144 -4.21 -0.47 3.84
CA GLY A 144 -4.81 0.62 4.58
C GLY A 144 -6.33 0.61 4.53
N VAL A 145 -6.93 1.40 5.40
CA VAL A 145 -8.41 1.53 5.45
C VAL A 145 -8.99 2.06 4.13
N TYR A 146 -8.25 2.93 3.45
CA TYR A 146 -8.66 3.44 2.13
C TYR A 146 -8.62 2.34 1.06
N ASP A 147 -7.60 1.48 1.08
CA ASP A 147 -7.49 0.38 0.10
C ASP A 147 -8.65 -0.60 0.24
N ILE A 148 -8.99 -0.96 1.48
CA ILE A 148 -10.15 -1.82 1.77
C ILE A 148 -11.44 -1.18 1.26
N TYR A 149 -11.62 0.11 1.47
CA TYR A 149 -12.75 0.85 0.94
C TYR A 149 -12.78 0.82 -0.59
N ALA A 150 -11.68 1.19 -1.25
CA ALA A 150 -11.60 1.29 -2.71
C ALA A 150 -11.88 -0.05 -3.39
N ILE A 151 -11.33 -1.14 -2.86
CA ILE A 151 -11.58 -2.49 -3.38
C ILE A 151 -13.04 -2.92 -3.14
N ASN A 152 -13.60 -2.67 -1.97
CA ASN A 152 -15.01 -2.96 -1.70
C ASN A 152 -15.92 -2.15 -2.63
N TRP A 153 -15.62 -0.89 -2.84
CA TRP A 153 -16.40 -0.03 -3.72
C TRP A 153 -16.38 -0.52 -5.18
N GLY A 154 -15.21 -0.95 -5.68
CA GLY A 154 -15.05 -1.35 -7.08
C GLY A 154 -15.40 -2.81 -7.38
N TYR A 155 -15.30 -3.71 -6.40
CA TYR A 155 -15.35 -5.17 -6.64
C TYR A 155 -16.39 -5.92 -5.82
N ARG A 156 -17.01 -5.29 -4.83
CA ARG A 156 -17.99 -5.98 -4.01
C ARG A 156 -19.27 -6.25 -4.78
N LEU A 157 -19.67 -7.50 -4.83
CA LEU A 157 -20.98 -7.87 -5.33
C LEU A 157 -22.08 -7.39 -4.37
N ILE A 158 -23.14 -6.83 -4.94
CA ILE A 158 -24.36 -6.43 -4.22
C ILE A 158 -25.46 -7.38 -4.69
N PRO A 159 -25.73 -8.48 -3.96
CA PRO A 159 -26.55 -9.60 -4.46
C PRO A 159 -27.98 -9.23 -4.84
N ASP A 160 -28.55 -8.22 -4.19
CA ASP A 160 -29.93 -7.81 -4.40
C ASP A 160 -30.08 -6.77 -5.53
N ALA A 161 -28.98 -6.23 -6.03
CA ALA A 161 -28.98 -5.29 -7.14
C ALA A 161 -29.16 -6.03 -8.48
N LYS A 162 -30.16 -5.64 -9.24
CA LYS A 162 -30.45 -6.18 -10.58
C LYS A 162 -29.95 -5.26 -11.68
N THR A 163 -29.72 -4.01 -11.37
CA THR A 163 -29.22 -2.97 -12.30
C THR A 163 -28.18 -2.12 -11.60
N PRO A 164 -27.28 -1.43 -12.36
CA PRO A 164 -26.34 -0.49 -11.76
C PRO A 164 -26.99 0.60 -10.89
N LYS A 165 -28.22 0.98 -11.20
CA LYS A 165 -28.99 1.95 -10.41
C LYS A 165 -29.33 1.42 -9.02
N ASP A 166 -29.56 0.13 -8.89
CA ASP A 166 -29.89 -0.51 -7.60
C ASP A 166 -28.64 -0.58 -6.69
N GLU A 167 -27.44 -0.52 -7.26
CA GLU A 167 -26.18 -0.53 -6.51
C GLU A 167 -25.87 0.84 -5.85
N ILE A 168 -26.39 1.93 -6.43
CA ILE A 168 -26.06 3.30 -6.00
C ILE A 168 -26.24 3.54 -4.50
N PRO A 169 -27.37 3.18 -3.86
CA PRO A 169 -27.57 3.42 -2.43
C PRO A 169 -26.48 2.79 -1.56
N THR A 170 -26.09 1.56 -1.89
CA THR A 170 -25.04 0.83 -1.16
C THR A 170 -23.67 1.45 -1.42
N SER A 171 -23.32 1.73 -2.67
CA SER A 171 -22.04 2.35 -3.03
C SER A 171 -21.88 3.74 -2.38
N VAL A 172 -22.94 4.55 -2.36
CA VAL A 172 -22.96 5.86 -1.72
C VAL A 172 -22.83 5.75 -0.21
N SER A 173 -23.46 4.75 0.43
CA SER A 173 -23.34 4.54 1.87
C SER A 173 -21.89 4.25 2.29
N TYR A 174 -21.14 3.51 1.49
CA TYR A 174 -19.71 3.30 1.72
C TYR A 174 -18.90 4.60 1.67
N THR A 175 -19.23 5.49 0.75
CA THR A 175 -18.56 6.80 0.63
C THR A 175 -18.81 7.66 1.86
N HIS A 176 -20.05 7.69 2.36
CA HIS A 176 -20.42 8.48 3.52
C HIS A 176 -19.87 7.94 4.84
N LEU A 177 -19.88 6.62 5.03
CA LEU A 177 -19.35 5.99 6.24
C LEU A 177 -17.86 6.28 6.45
N ARG A 178 -17.10 6.46 5.36
CA ARG A 178 -15.66 6.71 5.43
C ARG A 178 -15.27 8.19 5.45
N ALA A 179 -16.10 9.06 4.94
CA ALA A 179 -15.87 10.50 5.03
C ALA A 179 -15.91 11.03 6.48
N HIS A 180 -16.53 10.27 7.40
CA HIS A 180 -16.64 10.59 8.82
C HIS A 180 -15.72 9.75 9.71
N GLU A 181 -15.05 8.73 9.18
CA GLU A 181 -14.03 7.96 9.89
C GLU A 181 -12.68 8.67 9.79
N THR A 182 -12.56 9.86 10.37
CA THR A 182 -11.26 10.45 10.65
C THR A 182 -10.58 9.65 11.76
N PRO A 183 -9.25 9.68 11.87
CA PRO A 183 -8.52 9.02 12.96
C PRO A 183 -8.98 9.41 14.36
N GLU A 184 -9.73 10.51 14.49
CA GLU A 184 -10.33 10.98 15.74
C GLU A 184 -11.60 10.18 16.14
N HIS A 185 -12.18 9.42 15.20
CA HIS A 185 -13.37 8.61 15.41
C HIS A 185 -13.10 7.10 15.32
N LEU A 186 -11.83 6.69 15.16
CA LEU A 186 -11.32 5.34 15.19
C LEU A 186 -10.48 5.14 16.46
#